data_64dcb49147eaf86a6bfdb3c0ba5be2c9
#
_entry.id   64dcb49147eaf86a6bfdb3c0ba5be2c9
#
_cell.length_a   1.000
_cell.length_b   1.000
_cell.length_c   1.000
_cell.angle_alpha   90.00
_cell.angle_beta   90.00
_cell.angle_gamma   90.00
#
_symmetry.space_group_name_H-M   'P 1'
#
loop_
_entity.id
_entity.type
_entity.pdbx_description
1 polymer ?
#
loop_
_entity_poly.entity_id
_entity_poly.type
_entity_poly.pdbx_seq_one_letter_code
_entity_poly.pdbx_strand_id
1 'polypeptide(L)'
;MRFSLVVAALFCGTLACSAQQSRKIHAATKNALPSSPVLLDTMTGELQRAFSLLGKPGTNQKNADKQLPPYFTSYSISDSNAVSIRAQYGALADSNTSHVRVADVQVRIGDPKLDNTHGNHRASAVNSLQIPLGDNRAALARTLWLATNAGYGNALDNYLRVKTEAQVRAKEEDSSPDFSQEPPQVSVSEPAPPITIDRNAWEQRIKALSLVFREFPDVYQNIAMLTVQTQTDYYASSEGSRIVAPHQQARIVVFAVTRAEDGMDLFRGQTFEAETADTLPSQSQMEAGIRELGKSLEALRKAPVTEPFNGPAILSGRASAVFFHEVLGHRLEGQRQRGDEEGQTFTKELNKEVLPPFLSVSDDPTVSTFDKNWLSGTYSFDDEGQKARRVDLIQNGVLKTFLMSRLPIASFAESNGHGRGQTGRMPTGRQGNLIVTSTKTEPEIDLRKQLISEAKKQGKPYGLYFEDISSGFAVTTRSAPQAFQVIPLVVWRVYVDGRPDELVRGVSIVGTPLSAMKRILATSDKSEVFNGECGAESGTVPVSSVAPAMLVSEIETQRQQQGTQRPPILTIPGAPSTTPTKVGE
;
A
#
# COMPACT_ATOMS: atom_id res chain seq x y z
N MET A 1 -4.85 7.83 -26.21
CA MET A 1 -4.19 6.78 -25.44
C MET A 1 -5.24 6.22 -24.48
N ARG A 2 -5.54 4.93 -24.57
CA ARG A 2 -6.74 4.30 -23.97
C ARG A 2 -6.53 4.05 -22.48
N PHE A 3 -7.23 4.77 -21.65
CA PHE A 3 -7.30 4.56 -20.18
C PHE A 3 -8.43 3.57 -19.82
N SER A 4 -8.35 2.35 -20.33
CA SER A 4 -9.24 1.25 -19.91
C SER A 4 -8.59 0.31 -18.89
N LEU A 5 -7.51 0.70 -18.22
CA LEU A 5 -6.63 -0.20 -17.46
C LEU A 5 -6.54 0.08 -15.96
N VAL A 6 -7.19 1.12 -15.43
CA VAL A 6 -7.00 1.49 -14.01
C VAL A 6 -7.84 0.65 -13.03
N VAL A 7 -8.92 0.01 -13.48
CA VAL A 7 -9.72 -0.87 -12.60
C VAL A 7 -9.10 -2.27 -12.43
N ALA A 8 -8.22 -2.69 -13.34
CA ALA A 8 -7.58 -4.01 -13.29
C ALA A 8 -6.32 -4.06 -12.38
N ALA A 9 -5.71 -2.93 -12.08
CA ALA A 9 -4.45 -2.90 -11.34
C ALA A 9 -4.59 -3.16 -9.82
N LEU A 10 -5.80 -3.10 -9.26
CA LEU A 10 -6.05 -3.40 -7.85
C LEU A 10 -6.23 -4.91 -7.56
N PHE A 11 -6.30 -5.75 -8.60
CA PHE A 11 -6.61 -7.18 -8.46
C PHE A 11 -5.58 -8.14 -9.06
N CYS A 12 -4.52 -7.69 -9.70
CA CYS A 12 -3.56 -8.55 -10.40
C CYS A 12 -2.18 -8.62 -9.74
N GLY A 13 -2.15 -8.90 -8.47
CA GLY A 13 -0.90 -9.12 -7.75
C GLY A 13 -0.56 -10.57 -7.43
N THR A 14 -1.23 -11.58 -8.00
CA THR A 14 -0.73 -12.97 -7.93
C THR A 14 -1.62 -13.88 -8.79
N LEU A 15 -1.39 -14.02 -10.07
CA LEU A 15 -1.82 -15.20 -10.84
C LEU A 15 -1.30 -15.11 -12.27
N ALA A 16 -0.09 -15.56 -12.45
CA ALA A 16 0.37 -16.09 -13.72
C ALA A 16 1.06 -17.41 -13.42
N CYS A 17 0.29 -18.50 -13.40
CA CYS A 17 0.80 -19.79 -13.83
C CYS A 17 -0.34 -20.76 -14.14
N SER A 18 -0.42 -21.06 -15.42
CA SER A 18 -0.86 -22.30 -16.10
C SER A 18 -1.99 -23.10 -15.50
N ALA A 19 -3.09 -23.14 -16.25
CA ALA A 19 -4.05 -24.25 -16.29
C ALA A 19 -3.37 -25.52 -16.80
N GLN A 20 -3.63 -26.61 -16.11
CA GLN A 20 -3.93 -27.96 -16.53
C GLN A 20 -3.38 -28.99 -15.55
N GLN A 21 -4.26 -29.51 -14.72
CA GLN A 21 -4.53 -30.96 -14.60
C GLN A 21 -5.44 -31.21 -13.40
N SER A 22 -6.71 -31.50 -13.71
CA SER A 22 -7.65 -32.09 -12.76
C SER A 22 -7.12 -33.46 -12.36
N ARG A 23 -6.61 -33.62 -11.17
CA ARG A 23 -6.55 -34.89 -10.46
C ARG A 23 -7.30 -34.74 -9.15
N LYS A 24 -8.35 -35.53 -9.00
CA LYS A 24 -9.04 -35.77 -7.74
C LYS A 24 -8.00 -36.07 -6.67
N ILE A 25 -7.77 -35.17 -5.78
CA ILE A 25 -7.02 -35.44 -4.54
C ILE A 25 -8.05 -35.63 -3.45
N HIS A 26 -8.09 -36.85 -2.96
CA HIS A 26 -8.79 -37.23 -1.74
C HIS A 26 -8.35 -36.34 -0.58
N ALA A 27 -9.30 -36.06 0.30
CA ALA A 27 -9.10 -35.41 1.56
C ALA A 27 -7.88 -36.03 2.29
N ALA A 28 -6.78 -35.32 2.30
CA ALA A 28 -5.61 -35.64 3.09
C ALA A 28 -5.53 -34.65 4.25
N THR A 29 -6.02 -35.11 5.38
CA THR A 29 -5.46 -34.99 6.72
C THR A 29 -4.35 -33.95 6.91
N LYS A 30 -4.62 -33.04 7.87
CA LYS A 30 -3.69 -32.49 8.87
C LYS A 30 -2.22 -32.85 8.65
N ASN A 31 -1.49 -31.97 7.99
CA ASN A 31 -0.07 -31.77 8.23
C ASN A 31 0.24 -30.31 7.95
N ALA A 32 -0.09 -29.44 8.92
CA ALA A 32 0.61 -28.19 9.05
C ALA A 32 2.06 -28.54 9.37
N LEU A 33 2.97 -28.29 8.42
CA LEU A 33 4.38 -28.47 8.66
C LEU A 33 4.78 -27.48 9.77
N PRO A 34 5.48 -27.94 10.83
CA PRO A 34 5.93 -27.02 11.84
C PRO A 34 6.89 -26.01 11.21
N SER A 35 6.59 -24.76 11.36
CA SER A 35 7.51 -23.66 11.07
C SER A 35 8.69 -23.78 12.01
N SER A 36 9.89 -23.80 11.50
CA SER A 36 11.03 -24.38 12.19
C SER A 36 12.16 -23.37 12.36
N PRO A 37 12.78 -23.31 13.56
CA PRO A 37 14.11 -22.75 13.76
C PRO A 37 15.16 -23.27 12.77
N VAL A 38 14.92 -24.44 12.19
CA VAL A 38 15.73 -25.05 11.13
C VAL A 38 15.92 -24.11 9.95
N LEU A 39 14.89 -23.33 9.57
CA LEU A 39 14.97 -22.39 8.45
C LEU A 39 15.97 -21.27 8.75
N LEU A 40 15.83 -20.58 9.88
CA LEU A 40 16.75 -19.50 10.28
C LEU A 40 18.20 -20.01 10.43
N ASP A 41 18.38 -21.20 11.05
CA ASP A 41 19.71 -21.79 11.22
C ASP A 41 20.35 -22.16 9.87
N THR A 42 19.54 -22.68 8.93
CA THR A 42 20.02 -23.02 7.58
C THR A 42 20.39 -21.75 6.81
N MET A 43 19.57 -20.70 6.89
CA MET A 43 19.87 -19.38 6.31
C MET A 43 21.18 -18.85 6.85
N THR A 44 21.33 -18.80 8.17
CA THR A 44 22.52 -18.25 8.84
C THR A 44 23.77 -19.04 8.46
N GLY A 45 23.70 -20.38 8.46
CA GLY A 45 24.81 -21.24 8.12
C GLY A 45 25.26 -21.07 6.67
N GLU A 46 24.31 -21.05 5.71
CA GLU A 46 24.64 -20.84 4.29
C GLU A 46 25.15 -19.43 4.00
N LEU A 47 24.56 -18.42 4.63
CA LEU A 47 25.01 -17.04 4.52
C LEU A 47 26.47 -16.89 4.99
N GLN A 48 26.82 -17.43 6.15
CA GLN A 48 28.19 -17.40 6.69
C GLN A 48 29.16 -18.13 5.75
N ARG A 49 28.76 -19.31 5.26
CA ARG A 49 29.56 -20.08 4.30
C ARG A 49 29.80 -19.29 3.02
N ALA A 50 28.73 -18.76 2.40
CA ALA A 50 28.80 -18.00 1.18
C ALA A 50 29.64 -16.73 1.33
N PHE A 51 29.36 -15.92 2.34
CA PHE A 51 30.07 -14.68 2.64
C PHE A 51 31.58 -14.91 2.89
N SER A 52 31.95 -16.06 3.50
CA SER A 52 33.34 -16.42 3.74
C SER A 52 34.11 -16.89 2.51
N LEU A 53 33.42 -17.35 1.46
CA LEU A 53 34.03 -17.95 0.26
C LEU A 53 34.00 -17.05 -0.98
N LEU A 54 32.97 -16.20 -1.11
CA LEU A 54 32.81 -15.35 -2.28
C LEU A 54 33.94 -14.34 -2.43
N GLY A 55 34.44 -14.20 -3.64
CA GLY A 55 35.49 -13.25 -3.99
C GLY A 55 36.88 -13.60 -3.45
N LYS A 56 37.09 -14.79 -2.86
CA LYS A 56 38.43 -15.22 -2.41
C LYS A 56 39.20 -15.92 -3.52
N PRO A 57 40.55 -15.67 -3.67
CA PRO A 57 41.39 -16.40 -4.57
C PRO A 57 41.37 -17.92 -4.27
N GLY A 58 41.28 -18.76 -5.29
CA GLY A 58 41.31 -20.22 -5.15
C GLY A 58 40.00 -20.96 -5.36
N THR A 59 38.88 -20.28 -5.47
CA THR A 59 37.63 -20.87 -5.98
C THR A 59 37.75 -20.96 -7.51
N ASN A 60 37.50 -22.14 -8.09
CA ASN A 60 37.67 -22.55 -9.51
C ASN A 60 37.01 -21.62 -10.55
N GLN A 61 37.39 -20.36 -10.66
CA GLN A 61 36.82 -19.43 -11.61
C GLN A 61 37.86 -18.87 -12.58
N LYS A 62 37.52 -18.90 -13.86
CA LYS A 62 38.39 -18.48 -14.99
C LYS A 62 38.82 -16.99 -15.01
N ASN A 63 38.33 -16.17 -14.05
CA ASN A 63 38.61 -14.72 -13.95
C ASN A 63 38.95 -14.30 -12.51
N ALA A 64 39.92 -14.97 -11.88
CA ALA A 64 40.32 -14.69 -10.49
C ALA A 64 40.69 -13.21 -10.23
N ASP A 65 41.22 -12.52 -11.24
CA ASP A 65 41.67 -11.13 -11.14
C ASP A 65 40.56 -10.08 -11.06
N LYS A 66 39.30 -10.50 -11.30
CA LYS A 66 38.10 -9.60 -11.27
C LYS A 66 37.13 -9.91 -10.15
N GLN A 67 37.42 -10.87 -9.28
CA GLN A 67 36.54 -11.25 -8.18
C GLN A 67 36.73 -10.31 -7.00
N LEU A 68 35.66 -9.65 -6.62
CA LEU A 68 35.62 -8.77 -5.45
C LEU A 68 34.73 -9.41 -4.35
N PRO A 69 35.20 -9.44 -3.09
CA PRO A 69 34.37 -9.95 -2.01
C PRO A 69 33.15 -9.04 -1.80
N PRO A 70 31.98 -9.61 -1.46
CA PRO A 70 30.87 -8.82 -0.99
C PRO A 70 31.23 -8.20 0.35
N TYR A 71 30.84 -6.94 0.56
CA TYR A 71 30.97 -6.31 1.87
C TYR A 71 29.70 -6.53 2.73
N PHE A 72 28.56 -6.81 2.08
CA PHE A 72 27.29 -7.12 2.73
C PHE A 72 26.53 -8.20 1.95
N THR A 73 25.88 -9.08 2.70
CA THR A 73 24.93 -10.07 2.17
C THR A 73 23.80 -10.27 3.19
N SER A 74 22.57 -10.38 2.72
CA SER A 74 21.43 -10.77 3.55
C SER A 74 20.54 -11.77 2.83
N TYR A 75 19.85 -12.58 3.63
CA TYR A 75 18.74 -13.43 3.22
C TYR A 75 17.47 -12.99 3.94
N SER A 76 16.42 -12.77 3.17
CA SER A 76 15.07 -12.60 3.68
C SER A 76 14.20 -13.73 3.14
N ILE A 77 13.43 -14.41 3.99
CA ILE A 77 12.49 -15.45 3.57
C ILE A 77 11.12 -15.10 4.11
N SER A 78 10.15 -15.02 3.21
CA SER A 78 8.73 -14.90 3.55
C SER A 78 8.07 -16.26 3.38
N ASP A 79 7.52 -16.80 4.48
CA ASP A 79 6.79 -18.06 4.54
C ASP A 79 5.31 -17.76 4.83
N SER A 80 4.48 -17.78 3.79
CA SER A 80 3.10 -17.30 3.82
C SER A 80 2.10 -18.41 3.55
N ASN A 81 1.13 -18.55 4.44
CA ASN A 81 -0.05 -19.39 4.26
C ASN A 81 -1.28 -18.50 4.13
N ALA A 82 -2.17 -18.81 3.21
CA ALA A 82 -3.41 -18.06 3.04
C ALA A 82 -4.58 -18.98 2.70
N VAL A 83 -5.76 -18.60 3.20
CA VAL A 83 -7.06 -19.11 2.76
C VAL A 83 -7.81 -17.96 2.13
N SER A 84 -8.25 -18.14 0.89
CA SER A 84 -9.04 -17.16 0.14
C SER A 84 -10.38 -17.77 -0.25
N ILE A 85 -11.47 -17.05 0.06
CA ILE A 85 -12.84 -17.42 -0.27
C ILE A 85 -13.50 -16.25 -0.98
N ARG A 86 -14.02 -16.50 -2.20
CA ARG A 86 -14.65 -15.45 -3.00
C ARG A 86 -16.05 -15.86 -3.44
N ALA A 87 -16.99 -14.93 -3.34
CA ALA A 87 -18.36 -15.12 -3.79
C ALA A 87 -18.90 -13.91 -4.55
N GLN A 88 -19.89 -14.16 -5.39
CA GLN A 88 -20.61 -13.15 -6.20
C GLN A 88 -22.11 -13.47 -6.18
N TYR A 89 -22.95 -12.50 -5.91
CA TYR A 89 -24.42 -12.63 -5.91
C TYR A 89 -24.96 -13.85 -5.14
N GLY A 90 -24.29 -14.25 -4.05
CA GLY A 90 -24.67 -15.40 -3.22
C GLY A 90 -24.11 -16.72 -3.70
N ALA A 91 -23.34 -16.77 -4.78
CA ALA A 91 -22.69 -17.98 -5.28
C ALA A 91 -21.19 -17.95 -4.96
N LEU A 92 -20.67 -19.11 -4.54
CA LEU A 92 -19.23 -19.29 -4.36
C LEU A 92 -18.53 -19.25 -5.72
N ALA A 93 -17.56 -18.35 -5.87
CA ALA A 93 -16.74 -18.25 -7.08
C ALA A 93 -15.48 -19.11 -6.97
N ASP A 94 -14.77 -19.01 -5.85
CA ASP A 94 -13.65 -19.90 -5.52
C ASP A 94 -13.39 -19.95 -4.02
N SER A 95 -12.65 -20.98 -3.60
CA SER A 95 -12.24 -21.20 -2.23
C SER A 95 -10.93 -22.00 -2.25
N ASN A 96 -9.82 -21.34 -1.95
CA ASN A 96 -8.47 -21.83 -2.15
C ASN A 96 -7.63 -21.74 -0.89
N THR A 97 -6.63 -22.61 -0.80
CA THR A 97 -5.55 -22.50 0.18
C THR A 97 -4.24 -22.44 -0.57
N SER A 98 -3.36 -21.56 -0.15
CA SER A 98 -2.01 -21.45 -0.69
C SER A 98 -0.97 -21.50 0.41
N HIS A 99 0.19 -22.06 0.10
CA HIS A 99 1.40 -21.98 0.91
C HIS A 99 2.54 -21.61 -0.04
N VAL A 100 3.20 -20.52 0.22
CA VAL A 100 4.27 -19.99 -0.63
C VAL A 100 5.44 -19.60 0.27
N ARG A 101 6.64 -20.05 -0.11
CA ARG A 101 7.88 -19.66 0.55
C ARG A 101 8.83 -19.09 -0.48
N VAL A 102 9.22 -17.84 -0.29
CA VAL A 102 10.09 -17.10 -1.21
C VAL A 102 11.30 -16.60 -0.44
N ALA A 103 12.47 -16.73 -1.03
CA ALA A 103 13.70 -16.18 -0.52
C ALA A 103 14.19 -15.03 -1.41
N ASP A 104 14.57 -13.94 -0.79
CA ASP A 104 15.30 -12.84 -1.39
C ASP A 104 16.74 -12.88 -0.88
N VAL A 105 17.68 -12.94 -1.82
CA VAL A 105 19.10 -12.89 -1.55
C VAL A 105 19.63 -11.55 -2.00
N GLN A 106 20.16 -10.77 -1.08
CA GLN A 106 20.83 -9.50 -1.38
C GLN A 106 22.35 -9.67 -1.31
N VAL A 107 23.06 -9.20 -2.34
CA VAL A 107 24.51 -9.17 -2.37
C VAL A 107 24.99 -7.76 -2.75
N ARG A 108 25.90 -7.20 -1.96
CA ARG A 108 26.50 -5.89 -2.21
C ARG A 108 28.01 -6.02 -2.36
N ILE A 109 28.53 -5.47 -3.49
CA ILE A 109 29.95 -5.47 -3.87
C ILE A 109 30.41 -4.03 -4.05
N GLY A 110 31.61 -3.75 -3.63
CA GLY A 110 32.20 -2.41 -3.54
C GLY A 110 32.43 -2.04 -2.09
N ASP A 111 31.93 -0.91 -1.69
CA ASP A 111 31.92 -0.46 -0.31
C ASP A 111 30.63 0.36 -0.03
N PRO A 112 30.33 0.71 1.23
CA PRO A 112 29.10 1.47 1.54
C PRO A 112 28.97 2.80 0.81
N LYS A 113 30.04 3.42 0.35
CA LYS A 113 30.00 4.71 -0.36
C LYS A 113 29.64 4.56 -1.83
N LEU A 114 30.11 3.47 -2.45
CA LEU A 114 29.88 3.18 -3.87
C LEU A 114 29.79 1.67 -4.07
N ASP A 115 28.60 1.18 -4.34
CA ASP A 115 28.37 -0.24 -4.56
C ASP A 115 27.61 -0.54 -5.86
N ASN A 116 27.27 -1.80 -6.09
CA ASN A 116 26.56 -2.26 -7.28
C ASN A 116 25.13 -1.72 -7.41
N THR A 117 24.61 -1.04 -6.40
CA THR A 117 23.24 -0.48 -6.41
C THR A 117 23.19 1.01 -6.70
N HIS A 118 24.35 1.64 -6.92
CA HIS A 118 24.48 3.07 -7.13
C HIS A 118 23.62 3.58 -8.31
N GLY A 119 22.97 4.71 -8.11
CA GLY A 119 22.12 5.33 -9.12
C GLY A 119 20.92 4.44 -9.49
N ASN A 120 20.73 4.16 -10.77
CA ASN A 120 19.61 3.38 -11.30
C ASN A 120 19.79 1.85 -11.18
N HIS A 121 20.87 1.39 -10.55
CA HIS A 121 21.19 -0.04 -10.42
C HIS A 121 20.62 -0.69 -9.14
N ARG A 122 19.81 -0.01 -8.37
CA ARG A 122 19.31 -0.46 -7.05
C ARG A 122 18.70 -1.85 -7.06
N ALA A 123 17.87 -2.15 -8.05
CA ALA A 123 17.22 -3.46 -8.19
C ALA A 123 18.20 -4.63 -8.41
N SER A 124 19.44 -4.36 -8.76
CA SER A 124 20.46 -5.37 -9.04
C SER A 124 20.94 -6.15 -7.82
N ALA A 125 20.67 -5.65 -6.62
CA ALA A 125 21.14 -6.30 -5.39
C ALA A 125 20.29 -7.51 -4.99
N VAL A 126 19.02 -7.57 -5.40
CA VAL A 126 18.08 -8.60 -4.95
C VAL A 126 17.88 -9.67 -6.01
N ASN A 127 18.06 -10.93 -5.62
CA ASN A 127 17.71 -12.11 -6.41
C ASN A 127 16.66 -12.93 -5.66
N SER A 128 15.47 -13.06 -6.24
CA SER A 128 14.30 -13.67 -5.62
C SER A 128 13.96 -15.01 -6.25
N LEU A 129 13.58 -16.00 -5.42
CA LEU A 129 13.16 -17.31 -5.90
C LEU A 129 12.25 -18.02 -4.89
N GLN A 130 11.40 -18.90 -5.42
CA GLN A 130 10.67 -19.85 -4.57
C GLN A 130 11.63 -20.93 -4.04
N ILE A 131 11.47 -21.27 -2.77
CA ILE A 131 12.27 -22.28 -2.08
C ILE A 131 11.39 -23.42 -1.56
N PRO A 132 11.97 -24.59 -1.22
CA PRO A 132 11.20 -25.71 -0.70
C PRO A 132 10.34 -25.36 0.50
N LEU A 133 9.11 -25.88 0.53
CA LEU A 133 8.19 -25.69 1.67
C LEU A 133 8.55 -26.58 2.86
N GLY A 134 9.22 -27.71 2.63
CA GLY A 134 9.69 -28.61 3.69
C GLY A 134 11.02 -28.17 4.25
N ASP A 135 11.21 -28.36 5.56
CA ASP A 135 12.40 -27.93 6.31
C ASP A 135 13.59 -28.89 6.15
N ASN A 136 13.85 -29.33 4.92
CA ASN A 136 15.04 -30.12 4.61
C ASN A 136 16.25 -29.20 4.48
N ARG A 137 17.16 -29.24 5.48
CA ARG A 137 18.36 -28.39 5.55
C ARG A 137 19.20 -28.43 4.28
N ALA A 138 19.41 -29.61 3.71
CA ALA A 138 20.26 -29.77 2.52
C ALA A 138 19.59 -29.15 1.26
N ALA A 139 18.28 -29.32 1.10
CA ALA A 139 17.55 -28.74 0.00
C ALA A 139 17.49 -27.21 0.10
N LEU A 140 17.18 -26.68 1.29
CA LEU A 140 17.16 -25.24 1.56
C LEU A 140 18.52 -24.59 1.33
N ALA A 141 19.59 -25.15 1.94
CA ALA A 141 20.95 -24.64 1.76
C ALA A 141 21.38 -24.66 0.28
N ARG A 142 21.05 -25.72 -0.47
CA ARG A 142 21.40 -25.82 -1.88
C ARG A 142 20.68 -24.77 -2.73
N THR A 143 19.41 -24.51 -2.42
CA THR A 143 18.62 -23.49 -3.13
C THR A 143 19.15 -22.09 -2.84
N LEU A 144 19.45 -21.78 -1.58
CA LEU A 144 20.06 -20.49 -1.18
C LEU A 144 21.44 -20.32 -1.79
N TRP A 145 22.28 -21.37 -1.82
CA TRP A 145 23.57 -21.34 -2.49
C TRP A 145 23.45 -20.95 -3.97
N LEU A 146 22.51 -21.56 -4.71
CA LEU A 146 22.30 -21.24 -6.13
C LEU A 146 21.88 -19.79 -6.31
N ALA A 147 20.95 -19.31 -5.51
CA ALA A 147 20.48 -17.93 -5.50
C ALA A 147 21.61 -16.94 -5.19
N THR A 148 22.42 -17.26 -4.20
CA THR A 148 23.57 -16.43 -3.79
C THR A 148 24.62 -16.35 -4.88
N ASN A 149 24.92 -17.48 -5.54
CA ASN A 149 25.85 -17.50 -6.66
C ASN A 149 25.36 -16.64 -7.84
N ALA A 150 24.08 -16.73 -8.18
CA ALA A 150 23.47 -15.90 -9.23
C ALA A 150 23.47 -14.42 -8.83
N GLY A 151 23.05 -14.11 -7.58
CA GLY A 151 23.06 -12.74 -7.04
C GLY A 151 24.46 -12.12 -7.01
N TYR A 152 25.46 -12.90 -6.63
CA TYR A 152 26.87 -12.44 -6.66
C TYR A 152 27.33 -12.11 -8.07
N GLY A 153 27.04 -12.95 -9.07
CA GLY A 153 27.38 -12.68 -10.47
C GLY A 153 26.75 -11.37 -10.96
N ASN A 154 25.46 -11.20 -10.72
CA ASN A 154 24.73 -9.98 -11.08
C ASN A 154 25.31 -8.73 -10.38
N ALA A 155 25.60 -8.82 -9.09
CA ALA A 155 26.16 -7.72 -8.31
C ALA A 155 27.56 -7.32 -8.82
N LEU A 156 28.40 -8.31 -9.15
CA LEU A 156 29.73 -8.05 -9.69
C LEU A 156 29.67 -7.33 -11.04
N ASP A 157 28.84 -7.83 -11.97
CA ASP A 157 28.67 -7.22 -13.29
C ASP A 157 28.15 -5.78 -13.18
N ASN A 158 27.19 -5.53 -12.30
CA ASN A 158 26.66 -4.19 -12.08
C ASN A 158 27.69 -3.26 -11.41
N TYR A 159 28.45 -3.74 -10.43
CA TYR A 159 29.49 -2.94 -9.82
C TYR A 159 30.56 -2.48 -10.83
N LEU A 160 30.95 -3.34 -11.77
CA LEU A 160 31.90 -2.99 -12.84
C LEU A 160 31.31 -1.90 -13.76
N ARG A 161 30.00 -1.92 -14.03
CA ARG A 161 29.30 -0.86 -14.77
C ARG A 161 29.29 0.45 -13.98
N VAL A 162 28.87 0.39 -12.71
CA VAL A 162 28.86 1.55 -11.81
C VAL A 162 30.24 2.22 -11.75
N LYS A 163 31.32 1.43 -11.60
CA LYS A 163 32.68 1.99 -11.63
C LYS A 163 33.02 2.71 -12.94
N THR A 164 32.59 2.17 -14.07
CA THR A 164 32.82 2.79 -15.37
C THR A 164 31.99 4.08 -15.50
N GLU A 165 30.74 4.06 -15.09
CA GLU A 165 29.85 5.22 -15.13
C GLU A 165 30.33 6.34 -14.22
N ALA A 166 30.79 6.02 -13.00
CA ALA A 166 31.32 7.00 -12.04
C ALA A 166 32.58 7.74 -12.56
N GLN A 167 33.31 7.17 -13.51
CA GLN A 167 34.46 7.84 -14.12
C GLN A 167 34.10 8.88 -15.18
N VAL A 168 32.88 8.81 -15.74
CA VAL A 168 32.45 9.67 -16.87
C VAL A 168 31.30 10.60 -16.50
N ARG A 169 30.60 10.35 -15.39
CA ARG A 169 29.49 11.19 -14.92
C ARG A 169 30.00 12.50 -14.27
N ALA A 170 29.19 13.55 -14.45
CA ALA A 170 29.33 14.76 -13.65
C ALA A 170 29.08 14.43 -12.16
N LYS A 171 29.63 15.26 -11.27
CA LYS A 171 29.45 15.10 -9.81
C LYS A 171 27.95 15.15 -9.48
N GLU A 172 27.47 14.14 -8.77
CA GLU A 172 26.09 14.08 -8.30
C GLU A 172 25.78 15.19 -7.28
N GLU A 173 24.52 15.65 -7.24
CA GLU A 173 24.06 16.63 -6.25
C GLU A 173 24.12 16.05 -4.82
N ASP A 174 23.79 14.76 -4.65
CA ASP A 174 23.88 14.04 -3.37
C ASP A 174 24.99 12.98 -3.43
N SER A 175 26.04 13.19 -2.64
CA SER A 175 27.18 12.29 -2.50
C SER A 175 27.08 11.35 -1.29
N SER A 176 25.87 11.15 -0.75
CA SER A 176 25.64 10.22 0.35
C SER A 176 26.02 8.78 -0.03
N PRO A 177 26.45 7.96 0.94
CA PRO A 177 26.71 6.54 0.71
C PRO A 177 25.52 5.79 0.09
N ASP A 178 25.75 4.68 -0.58
CA ASP A 178 24.70 3.82 -1.14
C ASP A 178 24.03 2.93 -0.11
N PHE A 179 24.68 2.75 1.05
CA PHE A 179 24.18 1.90 2.11
C PHE A 179 24.65 2.34 3.49
N SER A 180 23.74 2.30 4.49
CA SER A 180 24.10 2.53 5.88
C SER A 180 24.57 1.24 6.55
N GLN A 181 25.53 1.39 7.46
CA GLN A 181 25.95 0.31 8.36
C GLN A 181 25.13 0.42 9.64
N GLU A 182 24.40 -0.64 9.97
CA GLU A 182 23.48 -0.65 11.11
C GLU A 182 23.89 -1.73 12.11
N PRO A 183 23.64 -1.51 13.40
CA PRO A 183 23.84 -2.55 14.40
C PRO A 183 22.99 -3.78 14.13
N PRO A 184 23.52 -5.01 14.31
CA PRO A 184 22.76 -6.23 14.11
C PRO A 184 21.57 -6.31 15.06
N GLN A 185 20.45 -6.82 14.56
CA GLN A 185 19.24 -7.04 15.34
C GLN A 185 19.04 -8.55 15.56
N VAL A 186 18.79 -8.95 16.79
CA VAL A 186 18.49 -10.34 17.14
C VAL A 186 17.14 -10.42 17.84
N SER A 187 16.17 -11.02 17.16
CA SER A 187 14.83 -11.23 17.69
C SER A 187 14.22 -12.49 17.06
N VAL A 188 14.12 -13.53 17.84
CA VAL A 188 13.61 -14.82 17.38
C VAL A 188 12.29 -15.10 18.10
N SER A 189 11.20 -14.78 17.42
CA SER A 189 9.84 -15.10 17.87
C SER A 189 9.45 -16.51 17.44
N GLU A 190 8.40 -17.06 18.07
CA GLU A 190 7.73 -18.24 17.52
C GLU A 190 7.10 -17.86 16.17
N PRO A 191 7.19 -18.73 15.18
CA PRO A 191 6.55 -18.51 13.90
C PRO A 191 5.03 -18.36 14.00
N ALA A 192 4.43 -17.76 12.97
CA ALA A 192 3.00 -17.57 12.90
C ALA A 192 2.25 -18.91 13.02
N PRO A 193 1.16 -18.98 13.81
CA PRO A 193 0.39 -20.20 13.97
C PRO A 193 -0.28 -20.61 12.66
N PRO A 194 -0.59 -21.91 12.47
CA PRO A 194 -1.40 -22.35 11.33
C PRO A 194 -2.76 -21.67 11.29
N ILE A 195 -3.29 -21.43 10.09
CA ILE A 195 -4.64 -20.90 9.93
C ILE A 195 -5.65 -21.95 10.39
N THR A 196 -6.47 -21.57 11.37
CA THR A 196 -7.55 -22.40 11.92
C THR A 196 -8.88 -21.66 11.74
N ILE A 197 -9.59 -21.95 10.65
CA ILE A 197 -10.93 -21.42 10.39
C ILE A 197 -11.90 -22.54 10.00
N ASP A 198 -13.17 -22.42 10.37
CA ASP A 198 -14.23 -23.25 9.77
C ASP A 198 -14.52 -22.73 8.36
N ARG A 199 -13.89 -23.37 7.38
CA ARG A 199 -14.00 -22.98 5.97
C ARG A 199 -15.43 -23.01 5.47
N ASN A 200 -16.22 -24.02 5.85
CA ASN A 200 -17.61 -24.14 5.40
C ASN A 200 -18.46 -23.00 5.97
N ALA A 201 -18.30 -22.67 7.24
CA ALA A 201 -18.98 -21.54 7.85
C ALA A 201 -18.61 -20.23 7.17
N TRP A 202 -17.34 -20.01 6.87
CA TRP A 202 -16.87 -18.80 6.19
C TRP A 202 -17.35 -18.73 4.74
N GLU A 203 -17.42 -19.85 4.00
CA GLU A 203 -18.00 -19.88 2.65
C GLU A 203 -19.47 -19.43 2.68
N GLN A 204 -20.26 -19.88 3.66
CA GLN A 204 -21.65 -19.41 3.81
C GLN A 204 -21.71 -17.93 4.17
N ARG A 205 -20.84 -17.45 5.06
CA ARG A 205 -20.78 -16.02 5.43
C ARG A 205 -20.46 -15.13 4.23
N ILE A 206 -19.44 -15.47 3.43
CA ILE A 206 -19.02 -14.68 2.27
C ILE A 206 -20.08 -14.71 1.15
N LYS A 207 -20.74 -15.85 0.95
CA LYS A 207 -21.91 -15.96 0.06
C LYS A 207 -23.03 -15.02 0.51
N ALA A 208 -23.35 -15.00 1.81
CA ALA A 208 -24.39 -14.13 2.35
C ALA A 208 -24.04 -12.64 2.17
N LEU A 209 -22.78 -12.24 2.39
CA LEU A 209 -22.35 -10.85 2.14
C LEU A 209 -22.53 -10.45 0.67
N SER A 210 -22.13 -11.31 -0.27
CA SER A 210 -22.30 -11.03 -1.70
C SER A 210 -23.77 -11.06 -2.15
N LEU A 211 -24.63 -11.81 -1.45
CA LEU A 211 -26.05 -11.93 -1.75
C LEU A 211 -26.81 -10.62 -1.51
N VAL A 212 -26.36 -9.77 -0.56
CA VAL A 212 -26.96 -8.46 -0.27
C VAL A 212 -27.11 -7.62 -1.54
N PHE A 213 -26.22 -7.74 -2.50
CA PHE A 213 -26.32 -6.97 -3.75
C PHE A 213 -27.48 -7.36 -4.67
N ARG A 214 -28.21 -8.43 -4.39
CA ARG A 214 -29.49 -8.70 -5.06
C ARG A 214 -30.59 -7.70 -4.71
N GLU A 215 -30.44 -7.00 -3.59
CA GLU A 215 -31.33 -5.90 -3.21
C GLU A 215 -31.14 -4.66 -4.13
N PHE A 216 -30.03 -4.61 -4.91
CA PHE A 216 -29.61 -3.48 -5.75
C PHE A 216 -29.50 -3.91 -7.21
N PRO A 217 -30.59 -3.90 -7.99
CA PRO A 217 -30.61 -4.43 -9.35
C PRO A 217 -29.68 -3.68 -10.33
N ASP A 218 -29.37 -2.44 -10.04
CA ASP A 218 -28.45 -1.63 -10.84
C ASP A 218 -26.96 -1.87 -10.54
N VAL A 219 -26.62 -2.73 -9.60
CA VAL A 219 -25.25 -3.19 -9.37
C VAL A 219 -24.95 -4.32 -10.37
N TYR A 220 -24.06 -4.06 -11.32
CA TYR A 220 -23.77 -5.01 -12.42
C TYR A 220 -22.67 -6.01 -12.10
N GLN A 221 -21.81 -5.68 -11.15
CA GLN A 221 -20.77 -6.58 -10.67
C GLN A 221 -20.59 -6.40 -9.16
N ASN A 222 -20.38 -7.49 -8.46
CA ASN A 222 -19.95 -7.45 -7.07
C ASN A 222 -18.99 -8.60 -6.76
N ILE A 223 -18.17 -8.42 -5.77
CA ILE A 223 -17.31 -9.44 -5.18
C ILE A 223 -17.34 -9.24 -3.67
N ALA A 224 -17.48 -10.34 -2.94
CA ALA A 224 -17.10 -10.42 -1.53
C ALA A 224 -15.98 -11.44 -1.42
N MET A 225 -14.85 -11.06 -0.82
CA MET A 225 -13.67 -11.91 -0.71
C MET A 225 -13.11 -11.84 0.70
N LEU A 226 -12.98 -13.01 1.34
CA LEU A 226 -12.20 -13.20 2.56
C LEU A 226 -10.80 -13.65 2.17
N THR A 227 -9.79 -13.05 2.81
CA THR A 227 -8.43 -13.58 2.88
C THR A 227 -8.03 -13.67 4.33
N VAL A 228 -7.65 -14.87 4.78
CA VAL A 228 -7.00 -15.08 6.07
C VAL A 228 -5.58 -15.51 5.77
N GLN A 229 -4.61 -14.77 6.30
CA GLN A 229 -3.20 -15.00 6.04
C GLN A 229 -2.42 -15.11 7.34
N THR A 230 -1.50 -16.05 7.40
CA THR A 230 -0.41 -16.08 8.38
C THR A 230 0.90 -16.10 7.62
N GLN A 231 1.84 -15.28 8.07
CA GLN A 231 3.14 -15.12 7.44
C GLN A 231 4.21 -15.10 8.52
N THR A 232 5.34 -15.72 8.25
CA THR A 232 6.54 -15.56 9.07
C THR A 232 7.66 -15.06 8.18
N ASP A 233 8.22 -13.92 8.56
CA ASP A 233 9.37 -13.35 7.88
C ASP A 233 10.63 -13.70 8.65
N TYR A 234 11.61 -14.26 7.93
CA TYR A 234 12.93 -14.61 8.44
C TYR A 234 13.96 -13.70 7.81
N TYR A 235 14.84 -13.13 8.60
CA TYR A 235 15.92 -12.30 8.12
C TYR A 235 17.25 -12.70 8.76
N ALA A 236 18.31 -12.78 7.94
CA ALA A 236 19.68 -12.97 8.39
C ALA A 236 20.62 -12.10 7.55
N SER A 237 21.61 -11.47 8.18
CA SER A 237 22.62 -10.65 7.48
C SER A 237 24.04 -11.00 7.87
N SER A 238 25.00 -10.63 7.01
CA SER A 238 26.44 -10.77 7.28
C SER A 238 26.93 -9.87 8.43
N GLU A 239 26.13 -8.86 8.82
CA GLU A 239 26.37 -8.03 10.00
C GLU A 239 26.02 -8.76 11.30
N GLY A 240 25.27 -9.88 11.23
CA GLY A 240 24.90 -10.70 12.38
C GLY A 240 23.43 -10.60 12.80
N SER A 241 22.59 -9.90 12.04
CA SER A 241 21.14 -9.89 12.31
C SER A 241 20.53 -11.27 12.14
N ARG A 242 19.58 -11.61 13.03
CA ARG A 242 18.82 -12.87 13.04
C ARG A 242 17.41 -12.56 13.55
N ILE A 243 16.44 -12.57 12.66
CA ILE A 243 15.07 -12.15 12.98
C ILE A 243 14.09 -13.22 12.52
N VAL A 244 13.08 -13.50 13.35
CA VAL A 244 11.85 -14.20 13.02
C VAL A 244 10.70 -13.33 13.48
N ALA A 245 9.89 -12.85 12.54
CA ALA A 245 8.78 -11.95 12.78
C ALA A 245 7.48 -12.57 12.22
N PRO A 246 6.54 -13.01 13.10
CA PRO A 246 5.26 -13.53 12.67
C PRO A 246 4.27 -12.40 12.40
N HIS A 247 3.42 -12.59 11.41
CA HIS A 247 2.30 -11.74 11.06
C HIS A 247 1.04 -12.57 10.83
N GLN A 248 -0.10 -12.02 11.16
CA GLN A 248 -1.39 -12.60 10.79
C GLN A 248 -2.38 -11.50 10.47
N GLN A 249 -3.28 -11.80 9.55
CA GLN A 249 -4.30 -10.86 9.10
C GLN A 249 -5.52 -11.60 8.58
N ALA A 250 -6.70 -11.08 8.91
CA ALA A 250 -7.94 -11.44 8.26
C ALA A 250 -8.56 -10.20 7.62
N ARG A 251 -8.91 -10.32 6.35
CA ARG A 251 -9.44 -9.20 5.56
C ARG A 251 -10.62 -9.66 4.73
N ILE A 252 -11.73 -8.93 4.81
CA ILE A 252 -12.85 -9.06 3.90
C ILE A 252 -12.92 -7.80 3.04
N VAL A 253 -12.81 -7.98 1.73
CA VAL A 253 -13.01 -6.92 0.75
C VAL A 253 -14.34 -7.15 0.06
N VAL A 254 -15.19 -6.14 0.07
CA VAL A 254 -16.44 -6.11 -0.70
C VAL A 254 -16.33 -4.98 -1.72
N PHE A 255 -16.61 -5.28 -2.96
CA PHE A 255 -16.53 -4.34 -4.05
C PHE A 255 -17.74 -4.47 -4.97
N ALA A 256 -18.30 -3.35 -5.41
CA ALA A 256 -19.45 -3.32 -6.29
C ALA A 256 -19.31 -2.22 -7.34
N VAL A 257 -19.80 -2.50 -8.54
CA VAL A 257 -19.71 -1.62 -9.71
C VAL A 257 -21.09 -1.45 -10.33
N THR A 258 -21.38 -0.22 -10.71
CA THR A 258 -22.50 0.16 -11.56
C THR A 258 -22.06 1.15 -12.65
N ARG A 259 -22.96 1.57 -13.50
CA ARG A 259 -22.72 2.59 -14.53
C ARG A 259 -23.87 3.56 -14.60
N ALA A 260 -23.56 4.84 -14.61
CA ALA A 260 -24.52 5.90 -14.84
C ALA A 260 -24.98 5.95 -16.31
N GLU A 261 -26.11 6.59 -16.58
CA GLU A 261 -26.68 6.65 -17.93
C GLU A 261 -25.81 7.42 -18.92
N ASP A 262 -25.00 8.35 -18.44
CA ASP A 262 -24.02 9.07 -19.26
C ASP A 262 -22.74 8.26 -19.58
N GLY A 263 -22.65 7.02 -19.09
CA GLY A 263 -21.55 6.11 -19.36
C GLY A 263 -20.43 6.13 -18.31
N MET A 264 -20.57 6.90 -17.22
CA MET A 264 -19.58 6.92 -16.15
C MET A 264 -19.64 5.63 -15.33
N ASP A 265 -18.53 4.94 -15.22
CA ASP A 265 -18.38 3.80 -14.31
C ASP A 265 -18.31 4.31 -12.86
N LEU A 266 -19.10 3.71 -12.02
CA LEU A 266 -19.19 4.02 -10.59
C LEU A 266 -18.88 2.77 -9.80
N PHE A 267 -18.07 2.91 -8.78
CA PHE A 267 -17.72 1.80 -7.91
C PHE A 267 -17.68 2.24 -6.45
N ARG A 268 -17.90 1.29 -5.57
CA ARG A 268 -17.72 1.43 -4.13
C ARG A 268 -17.07 0.17 -3.59
N GLY A 269 -16.23 0.34 -2.59
CA GLY A 269 -15.61 -0.76 -1.87
C GLY A 269 -15.69 -0.53 -0.37
N GLN A 270 -15.73 -1.60 0.37
CA GLN A 270 -15.60 -1.61 1.83
C GLN A 270 -14.69 -2.74 2.24
N THR A 271 -13.80 -2.44 3.15
CA THR A 271 -12.86 -3.42 3.70
C THR A 271 -13.14 -3.56 5.20
N PHE A 272 -13.17 -4.81 5.67
CA PHE A 272 -13.21 -5.16 7.08
C PHE A 272 -11.92 -5.90 7.39
N GLU A 273 -11.16 -5.43 8.36
CA GLU A 273 -9.84 -5.95 8.68
C GLU A 273 -9.70 -6.19 10.17
N ALA A 274 -8.95 -7.24 10.50
CA ALA A 274 -8.62 -7.62 11.86
C ALA A 274 -7.34 -8.47 11.88
N GLU A 275 -6.75 -8.64 13.03
CA GLU A 275 -5.61 -9.55 13.20
C GLU A 275 -6.00 -11.00 12.90
N THR A 276 -7.19 -11.44 13.33
CA THR A 276 -7.69 -12.80 13.12
C THR A 276 -9.11 -12.79 12.56
N ALA A 277 -9.52 -13.92 11.97
CA ALA A 277 -10.86 -14.07 11.42
C ALA A 277 -11.96 -13.94 12.49
N ASP A 278 -11.68 -14.32 13.73
CA ASP A 278 -12.63 -14.30 14.84
C ASP A 278 -12.86 -12.88 15.39
N THR A 279 -11.95 -11.96 15.13
CA THR A 279 -12.05 -10.56 15.57
C THR A 279 -12.61 -9.64 14.48
N LEU A 280 -12.96 -10.18 13.29
CA LEU A 280 -13.72 -9.46 12.27
C LEU A 280 -15.12 -9.05 12.79
N PRO A 281 -15.71 -7.97 12.27
CA PRO A 281 -17.07 -7.57 12.65
C PRO A 281 -18.10 -8.67 12.46
N SER A 282 -19.20 -8.59 13.21
CA SER A 282 -20.30 -9.54 13.09
C SER A 282 -20.91 -9.52 11.68
N GLN A 283 -21.54 -10.63 11.30
CA GLN A 283 -22.21 -10.75 9.99
C GLN A 283 -23.21 -9.60 9.75
N SER A 284 -24.02 -9.27 10.76
CA SER A 284 -25.02 -8.21 10.65
C SER A 284 -24.43 -6.82 10.47
N GLN A 285 -23.30 -6.54 11.13
CA GLN A 285 -22.58 -5.26 10.95
C GLN A 285 -22.02 -5.14 9.54
N MET A 286 -21.42 -6.21 9.02
CA MET A 286 -20.87 -6.22 7.66
C MET A 286 -21.99 -6.08 6.62
N GLU A 287 -23.10 -6.81 6.76
CA GLU A 287 -24.26 -6.69 5.86
C GLU A 287 -24.86 -5.29 5.89
N ALA A 288 -24.94 -4.66 7.07
CA ALA A 288 -25.43 -3.28 7.18
C ALA A 288 -24.53 -2.31 6.40
N GLY A 289 -23.21 -2.42 6.55
CA GLY A 289 -22.26 -1.61 5.79
C GLY A 289 -22.37 -1.83 4.27
N ILE A 290 -22.58 -3.08 3.83
CA ILE A 290 -22.76 -3.40 2.41
C ILE A 290 -24.08 -2.82 1.86
N ARG A 291 -25.17 -2.81 2.66
CA ARG A 291 -26.42 -2.14 2.25
C ARG A 291 -26.25 -0.63 2.07
N GLU A 292 -25.51 0.02 2.98
CA GLU A 292 -25.20 1.45 2.82
C GLU A 292 -24.33 1.70 1.56
N LEU A 293 -23.39 0.81 1.27
CA LEU A 293 -22.60 0.86 0.04
C LEU A 293 -23.49 0.73 -1.21
N GLY A 294 -24.44 -0.20 -1.22
CA GLY A 294 -25.40 -0.37 -2.32
C GLY A 294 -26.29 0.86 -2.52
N LYS A 295 -26.87 1.41 -1.45
CA LYS A 295 -27.65 2.65 -1.50
C LYS A 295 -26.84 3.84 -2.03
N SER A 296 -25.57 3.94 -1.59
CA SER A 296 -24.65 4.97 -2.08
C SER A 296 -24.40 4.86 -3.58
N LEU A 297 -24.22 3.65 -4.12
CA LEU A 297 -24.08 3.43 -5.56
C LEU A 297 -25.33 3.82 -6.35
N GLU A 298 -26.52 3.47 -5.86
CA GLU A 298 -27.79 3.89 -6.51
C GLU A 298 -27.97 5.40 -6.49
N ALA A 299 -27.60 6.06 -5.39
CA ALA A 299 -27.64 7.50 -5.28
C ALA A 299 -26.65 8.18 -6.25
N LEU A 300 -25.40 7.68 -6.29
CA LEU A 300 -24.35 8.16 -7.21
C LEU A 300 -24.75 7.99 -8.67
N ARG A 301 -25.42 6.91 -9.03
CA ARG A 301 -25.90 6.66 -10.38
C ARG A 301 -26.85 7.76 -10.89
N LYS A 302 -27.67 8.30 -9.98
CA LYS A 302 -28.66 9.37 -10.22
C LYS A 302 -28.07 10.77 -10.04
N ALA A 303 -26.94 10.90 -9.34
CA ALA A 303 -26.32 12.17 -9.02
C ALA A 303 -25.87 12.92 -10.28
N PRO A 304 -26.02 14.25 -10.34
CA PRO A 304 -25.53 15.04 -11.44
C PRO A 304 -24.01 15.06 -11.49
N VAL A 305 -23.46 15.16 -12.72
CA VAL A 305 -22.04 15.44 -12.91
C VAL A 305 -21.80 16.90 -12.54
N THR A 306 -20.79 17.15 -11.72
CA THR A 306 -20.43 18.51 -11.33
C THR A 306 -19.35 19.10 -12.24
N GLU A 307 -19.36 20.41 -12.39
CA GLU A 307 -18.29 21.13 -13.07
C GLU A 307 -17.05 21.24 -12.18
N PRO A 308 -15.85 21.47 -12.77
CA PRO A 308 -14.65 21.81 -12.04
C PRO A 308 -14.91 22.94 -11.03
N PHE A 309 -14.35 22.80 -9.86
CA PHE A 309 -14.54 23.73 -8.75
C PHE A 309 -13.19 24.16 -8.18
N ASN A 310 -13.12 25.43 -7.85
CA ASN A 310 -12.02 25.98 -7.06
C ASN A 310 -12.63 26.80 -5.92
N GLY A 311 -12.44 26.35 -4.68
CA GLY A 311 -13.02 26.99 -3.50
C GLY A 311 -12.91 26.15 -2.25
N PRO A 312 -13.62 26.52 -1.16
CA PRO A 312 -13.47 25.88 0.13
C PRO A 312 -14.10 24.49 0.15
N ALA A 313 -13.49 23.59 0.92
CA ALA A 313 -13.97 22.22 1.07
C ALA A 313 -13.67 21.64 2.46
N ILE A 314 -14.44 20.63 2.81
CA ILE A 314 -14.12 19.70 3.90
C ILE A 314 -13.77 18.35 3.27
N LEU A 315 -12.73 17.72 3.78
CA LEU A 315 -12.46 16.31 3.60
C LEU A 315 -12.80 15.59 4.91
N SER A 316 -13.58 14.50 4.88
CA SER A 316 -13.82 13.65 6.06
C SER A 316 -12.50 13.15 6.65
N GLY A 317 -12.50 12.54 7.80
CA GLY A 317 -11.29 11.97 8.39
C GLY A 317 -10.67 10.92 7.48
N ARG A 318 -11.49 10.03 6.91
CA ARG A 318 -11.03 9.02 5.94
C ARG A 318 -10.48 9.65 4.66
N ALA A 319 -11.16 10.64 4.12
CA ALA A 319 -10.71 11.37 2.92
C ALA A 319 -9.41 12.14 3.19
N SER A 320 -9.29 12.77 4.36
CA SER A 320 -8.07 13.44 4.83
C SER A 320 -6.90 12.46 4.97
N ALA A 321 -7.15 11.26 5.53
CA ALA A 321 -6.13 10.23 5.69
C ALA A 321 -5.53 9.82 4.35
N VAL A 322 -6.36 9.56 3.32
CA VAL A 322 -5.88 9.27 1.95
C VAL A 322 -5.17 10.49 1.36
N PHE A 323 -5.70 11.68 1.56
CA PHE A 323 -5.07 12.91 1.07
C PHE A 323 -3.66 13.11 1.64
N PHE A 324 -3.47 12.95 2.95
CA PHE A 324 -2.15 13.05 3.58
C PHE A 324 -1.20 11.96 3.10
N HIS A 325 -1.70 10.73 2.92
CA HIS A 325 -0.91 9.63 2.37
C HIS A 325 -0.33 9.98 0.99
N GLU A 326 -1.18 10.42 0.06
CA GLU A 326 -0.81 10.68 -1.33
C GLU A 326 -0.04 11.99 -1.52
N VAL A 327 -0.51 13.06 -0.87
CA VAL A 327 0.01 14.39 -1.12
C VAL A 327 1.28 14.67 -0.33
N LEU A 328 1.39 14.11 0.87
CA LEU A 328 2.51 14.32 1.79
C LEU A 328 3.36 13.07 1.95
N GLY A 329 2.77 11.95 2.34
CA GLY A 329 3.46 10.75 2.78
C GLY A 329 4.49 10.25 1.77
N HIS A 330 4.10 10.04 0.51
CA HIS A 330 5.02 9.62 -0.54
C HIS A 330 6.20 10.56 -0.75
N ARG A 331 6.05 11.86 -0.48
CA ARG A 331 7.12 12.83 -0.64
C ARG A 331 8.05 12.94 0.57
N LEU A 332 7.65 12.33 1.69
CA LEU A 332 8.48 12.20 2.88
C LEU A 332 9.28 10.89 2.92
N GLU A 333 9.16 10.04 1.90
CA GLU A 333 10.01 8.87 1.69
C GLU A 333 11.44 9.34 1.35
N GLY A 334 12.44 8.83 2.08
CA GLY A 334 13.82 9.36 2.03
C GLY A 334 14.46 9.31 0.66
N GLN A 335 14.27 8.21 -0.10
CA GLN A 335 14.81 8.07 -1.45
C GLN A 335 14.31 9.14 -2.42
N ARG A 336 13.14 9.76 -2.16
CA ARG A 336 12.61 10.88 -2.97
C ARG A 336 13.44 12.16 -2.85
N GLN A 337 14.31 12.22 -1.86
CA GLN A 337 15.18 13.37 -1.62
C GLN A 337 16.55 13.21 -2.30
N ARG A 338 16.81 12.02 -2.89
CA ARG A 338 18.08 11.68 -3.52
C ARG A 338 17.88 11.30 -4.99
N GLY A 339 18.87 11.59 -5.80
CA GLY A 339 18.92 11.20 -7.21
C GLY A 339 18.34 12.22 -8.16
N ASP A 340 18.81 12.15 -9.42
CA ASP A 340 18.47 13.12 -10.47
C ASP A 340 17.07 12.90 -11.06
N GLU A 341 16.47 11.74 -10.83
CA GLU A 341 15.16 11.37 -11.37
C GLU A 341 13.99 11.78 -10.47
N GLU A 342 14.26 12.03 -9.18
CA GLU A 342 13.25 12.40 -8.20
C GLU A 342 13.03 13.91 -8.13
N GLY A 343 11.78 14.29 -7.83
CA GLY A 343 11.37 15.70 -7.80
C GLY A 343 11.90 16.50 -6.62
N GLN A 344 12.38 15.83 -5.58
CA GLN A 344 12.99 16.43 -4.38
C GLN A 344 12.16 17.55 -3.75
N THR A 345 10.83 17.40 -3.73
CA THR A 345 9.87 18.44 -3.34
C THR A 345 10.16 19.01 -1.95
N PHE A 346 10.58 18.18 -1.01
CA PHE A 346 10.80 18.57 0.40
C PHE A 346 12.26 18.63 0.81
N THR A 347 13.21 18.36 -0.08
CA THR A 347 14.65 18.36 0.25
C THR A 347 15.11 19.71 0.81
N LYS A 348 14.62 20.83 0.26
CA LYS A 348 14.94 22.19 0.70
C LYS A 348 14.00 22.73 1.77
N GLU A 349 13.03 21.92 2.21
CA GLU A 349 12.02 22.34 3.19
C GLU A 349 12.32 21.78 4.60
N LEU A 350 13.40 21.06 4.78
CA LEU A 350 13.85 20.59 6.10
C LEU A 350 14.00 21.75 7.07
N ASN A 351 13.44 21.61 8.27
CA ASN A 351 13.35 22.64 9.32
C ASN A 351 12.54 23.89 8.95
N LYS A 352 11.70 23.82 7.90
CA LYS A 352 10.77 24.90 7.56
C LYS A 352 9.33 24.46 7.80
N GLU A 353 8.45 25.44 7.85
CA GLU A 353 7.01 25.24 7.96
C GLU A 353 6.43 24.77 6.61
N VAL A 354 5.89 23.56 6.61
CA VAL A 354 5.25 22.91 5.44
C VAL A 354 3.77 22.67 5.65
N LEU A 355 3.32 22.65 6.91
CA LEU A 355 1.92 22.57 7.34
C LEU A 355 1.61 23.73 8.30
N PRO A 356 0.32 24.05 8.52
CA PRO A 356 -0.07 24.96 9.59
C PRO A 356 0.48 24.50 10.95
N PRO A 357 0.87 25.44 11.85
CA PRO A 357 1.55 25.12 13.12
C PRO A 357 0.74 24.23 14.07
N PHE A 358 -0.57 24.14 13.89
CA PHE A 358 -1.43 23.28 14.72
C PHE A 358 -1.42 21.81 14.29
N LEU A 359 -0.74 21.45 13.20
CA LEU A 359 -0.65 20.08 12.70
C LEU A 359 0.72 19.46 12.97
N SER A 360 0.68 18.18 13.36
CA SER A 360 1.87 17.32 13.44
C SER A 360 1.60 16.00 12.73
N VAL A 361 2.64 15.41 12.15
CA VAL A 361 2.56 14.15 11.42
C VAL A 361 3.67 13.22 11.87
N SER A 362 3.30 12.01 12.25
CA SER A 362 4.23 10.93 12.56
C SER A 362 3.92 9.69 11.75
N ASP A 363 4.90 8.82 11.56
CA ASP A 363 4.68 7.45 11.13
C ASP A 363 5.08 6.50 12.27
N ASP A 364 4.15 5.66 12.71
CA ASP A 364 4.38 4.78 13.86
C ASP A 364 3.92 3.35 13.58
N PRO A 365 4.79 2.52 12.98
CA PRO A 365 4.47 1.12 12.72
C PRO A 365 4.40 0.24 13.97
N THR A 366 4.71 0.78 15.15
CA THR A 366 4.63 0.02 16.40
C THR A 366 3.25 -0.01 17.03
N VAL A 367 2.34 0.84 16.54
CA VAL A 367 0.94 0.92 17.00
C VAL A 367 0.08 0.00 16.14
N SER A 368 -0.58 -0.98 16.76
CA SER A 368 -1.44 -1.95 16.07
C SER A 368 -2.91 -1.56 15.97
N THR A 369 -3.36 -0.59 16.77
CA THR A 369 -4.75 -0.15 16.80
C THR A 369 -4.88 1.35 17.04
N PHE A 370 -5.90 1.97 16.45
CA PHE A 370 -6.32 3.33 16.72
C PHE A 370 -7.83 3.36 16.92
N ASP A 371 -8.30 3.84 18.08
CA ASP A 371 -9.73 3.86 18.45
C ASP A 371 -10.43 2.52 18.13
N LYS A 372 -9.85 1.40 18.53
CA LYS A 372 -10.30 0.02 18.29
C LYS A 372 -10.24 -0.45 16.82
N ASN A 373 -9.84 0.39 15.88
CA ASN A 373 -9.60 -0.03 14.52
C ASN A 373 -8.19 -0.61 14.41
N TRP A 374 -8.07 -1.77 13.79
CA TRP A 374 -6.78 -2.38 13.49
C TRP A 374 -6.03 -1.58 12.42
N LEU A 375 -4.70 -1.50 12.55
CA LEU A 375 -3.83 -0.79 11.61
C LEU A 375 -3.00 -1.78 10.80
N SER A 376 -3.18 -1.80 9.50
CA SER A 376 -2.53 -2.74 8.58
C SER A 376 -1.05 -2.42 8.32
N GLY A 377 -0.62 -1.20 8.58
CA GLY A 377 0.77 -0.78 8.41
C GLY A 377 1.70 -1.13 9.59
N THR A 378 1.26 -2.00 10.51
CA THR A 378 2.00 -2.39 11.71
C THR A 378 3.03 -3.47 11.42
N TYR A 379 4.26 -3.30 11.93
CA TYR A 379 5.32 -4.30 11.88
C TYR A 379 6.33 -4.09 13.02
N SER A 380 7.11 -5.12 13.35
CA SER A 380 8.14 -5.05 14.40
C SER A 380 9.52 -4.73 13.86
N PHE A 381 9.82 -5.21 12.66
CA PHE A 381 11.05 -4.96 11.91
C PHE A 381 10.68 -4.64 10.47
N ASP A 382 11.44 -3.74 9.84
CA ASP A 382 11.31 -3.48 8.42
C ASP A 382 11.95 -4.58 7.56
N ASP A 383 11.79 -4.51 6.25
CA ASP A 383 12.28 -5.56 5.33
C ASP A 383 13.81 -5.51 5.11
N GLU A 384 14.50 -4.58 5.76
CA GLU A 384 15.97 -4.53 5.85
C GLU A 384 16.50 -4.97 7.22
N GLY A 385 15.62 -5.52 8.07
CA GLY A 385 15.96 -6.05 9.39
C GLY A 385 16.21 -4.97 10.45
N GLN A 386 15.73 -3.76 10.25
CA GLN A 386 15.82 -2.68 11.23
C GLN A 386 14.56 -2.64 12.09
N LYS A 387 14.76 -2.40 13.40
CA LYS A 387 13.64 -2.32 14.34
C LYS A 387 12.71 -1.16 13.98
N ALA A 388 11.42 -1.44 13.86
CA ALA A 388 10.38 -0.43 13.68
C ALA A 388 10.36 0.56 14.84
N ARG A 389 10.17 1.84 14.55
CA ARG A 389 10.06 2.91 15.55
C ARG A 389 9.19 4.05 15.04
N ARG A 390 8.58 4.76 15.97
CA ARG A 390 7.88 6.00 15.65
C ARG A 390 8.86 7.05 15.12
N VAL A 391 8.46 7.70 14.05
CA VAL A 391 9.19 8.82 13.43
C VAL A 391 8.29 10.04 13.38
N ASP A 392 8.67 11.10 14.09
CA ASP A 392 7.96 12.38 14.04
C ASP A 392 8.44 13.20 12.84
N LEU A 393 7.73 13.05 11.73
CA LEU A 393 8.06 13.65 10.43
C LEU A 393 7.89 15.17 10.43
N ILE A 394 6.77 15.63 10.96
CA ILE A 394 6.41 17.05 11.06
C ILE A 394 5.95 17.33 12.48
N GLN A 395 6.56 18.34 13.12
CA GLN A 395 6.21 18.80 14.46
C GLN A 395 5.76 20.25 14.41
N ASN A 396 4.53 20.51 14.83
CA ASN A 396 3.93 21.85 14.83
C ASN A 396 4.14 22.57 13.49
N GLY A 397 3.81 21.89 12.39
CA GLY A 397 3.94 22.40 11.03
C GLY A 397 5.33 22.33 10.42
N VAL A 398 6.39 22.08 11.21
CA VAL A 398 7.79 22.11 10.77
C VAL A 398 8.30 20.73 10.41
N LEU A 399 8.79 20.55 9.18
CA LEU A 399 9.41 19.30 8.71
C LEU A 399 10.70 18.99 9.47
N LYS A 400 10.82 17.80 10.05
CA LYS A 400 11.95 17.38 10.90
C LYS A 400 12.81 16.28 10.29
N THR A 401 12.20 15.33 9.58
CA THR A 401 12.90 14.17 9.05
C THR A 401 12.09 13.51 7.93
N PHE A 402 12.62 12.42 7.38
CA PHE A 402 12.03 11.60 6.34
C PHE A 402 11.91 10.14 6.80
N LEU A 403 11.15 9.34 6.08
CA LEU A 403 11.08 7.88 6.28
C LEU A 403 12.30 7.25 5.62
N MET A 404 13.20 6.71 6.43
CA MET A 404 14.51 6.24 5.99
C MET A 404 14.59 4.71 5.96
N SER A 405 14.98 4.19 4.79
CA SER A 405 15.56 2.86 4.62
C SER A 405 17.07 2.90 4.88
N ARG A 406 17.75 1.80 4.63
CA ARG A 406 19.24 1.75 4.66
C ARG A 406 19.90 2.48 3.48
N LEU A 407 19.16 3.27 2.73
CA LEU A 407 19.69 4.21 1.74
C LEU A 407 19.88 5.58 2.39
N PRO A 408 21.09 6.03 2.71
CA PRO A 408 21.38 7.37 3.21
C PRO A 408 21.00 8.47 2.22
N ILE A 409 20.68 9.66 2.76
CA ILE A 409 20.52 10.90 2.02
C ILE A 409 21.35 12.01 2.68
N ALA A 410 21.57 13.13 2.00
CA ALA A 410 22.50 14.19 2.42
C ALA A 410 22.34 14.64 3.89
N SER A 411 21.11 14.60 4.43
CA SER A 411 20.83 15.05 5.81
C SER A 411 20.71 13.91 6.82
N PHE A 412 20.58 12.64 6.38
CA PHE A 412 20.30 11.50 7.24
C PHE A 412 21.08 10.28 6.77
N ALA A 413 21.99 9.79 7.62
CA ALA A 413 22.91 8.70 7.30
C ALA A 413 22.39 7.30 7.66
N GLU A 414 21.41 7.21 8.57
CA GLU A 414 20.96 5.96 9.16
C GLU A 414 19.50 5.65 8.82
N SER A 415 19.15 4.37 8.81
CA SER A 415 17.77 3.91 8.74
C SER A 415 17.00 4.32 10.00
N ASN A 416 15.71 4.59 9.84
CA ASN A 416 14.81 4.75 10.97
C ASN A 416 13.71 3.68 11.04
N GLY A 417 13.98 2.51 10.43
CA GLY A 417 13.10 1.35 10.49
C GLY A 417 11.88 1.45 9.56
N HIS A 418 12.04 2.13 8.42
CA HIS A 418 11.00 2.27 7.39
C HIS A 418 11.43 1.74 6.03
N GLY A 419 12.45 0.89 5.96
CA GLY A 419 12.87 0.20 4.75
C GLY A 419 11.91 -0.92 4.39
N ARG A 420 10.90 -0.64 3.53
CA ARG A 420 9.84 -1.60 3.21
C ARG A 420 9.81 -1.94 1.73
N GLY A 421 9.49 -3.19 1.43
CA GLY A 421 9.36 -3.68 0.07
C GLY A 421 8.58 -4.98 -0.03
N GLN A 422 7.94 -5.17 -1.15
CA GLN A 422 7.36 -6.46 -1.51
C GLN A 422 8.47 -7.47 -1.78
N THR A 423 8.28 -8.73 -1.40
CA THR A 423 9.17 -9.84 -1.75
C THR A 423 9.56 -9.79 -3.23
N GLY A 424 10.84 -9.89 -3.53
CA GLY A 424 11.40 -9.75 -4.88
C GLY A 424 11.70 -8.30 -5.30
N ARG A 425 11.53 -7.34 -4.41
CA ARG A 425 11.83 -5.94 -4.66
C ARG A 425 12.83 -5.40 -3.65
N MET A 426 13.64 -4.44 -4.10
CA MET A 426 14.55 -3.73 -3.18
C MET A 426 13.75 -2.82 -2.25
N PRO A 427 13.89 -2.95 -0.92
CA PRO A 427 13.22 -2.06 0.03
C PRO A 427 13.63 -0.60 -0.15
N THR A 428 12.70 0.29 0.11
CA THR A 428 12.90 1.75 0.14
C THR A 428 12.18 2.35 1.35
N GLY A 429 12.43 3.62 1.65
CA GLY A 429 11.67 4.33 2.67
C GLY A 429 10.18 4.36 2.30
N ARG A 430 9.31 3.77 3.12
CA ARG A 430 7.85 3.71 2.88
C ARG A 430 7.07 4.00 4.16
N GLN A 431 5.85 4.48 3.98
CA GLN A 431 4.90 4.67 5.07
C GLN A 431 4.52 3.33 5.70
N GLY A 432 4.29 3.34 7.03
CA GLY A 432 3.64 2.29 7.79
C GLY A 432 2.28 2.77 8.26
N ASN A 433 2.21 3.36 9.46
CA ASN A 433 1.01 3.97 10.02
C ASN A 433 1.22 5.50 10.08
N LEU A 434 0.79 6.21 9.05
CA LEU A 434 0.86 7.67 9.00
C LEU A 434 -0.24 8.27 9.89
N ILE A 435 0.14 9.02 10.93
CA ILE A 435 -0.79 9.57 11.92
C ILE A 435 -0.70 11.11 11.93
N VAL A 436 -1.80 11.75 11.60
CA VAL A 436 -1.94 13.21 11.63
C VAL A 436 -2.66 13.62 12.91
N THR A 437 -2.07 14.52 13.66
CA THR A 437 -2.63 15.09 14.89
C THR A 437 -2.77 16.60 14.78
N SER A 438 -3.75 17.16 15.49
CA SER A 438 -4.04 18.59 15.47
C SER A 438 -4.25 19.13 16.89
N THR A 439 -3.78 20.34 17.13
CA THR A 439 -4.07 21.11 18.37
C THR A 439 -5.21 22.11 18.19
N LYS A 440 -5.73 22.26 16.96
CA LYS A 440 -6.87 23.13 16.64
C LYS A 440 -8.02 22.26 16.14
N THR A 441 -8.81 21.72 17.05
CA THR A 441 -9.90 20.80 16.76
C THR A 441 -11.24 21.38 17.10
N GLU A 442 -12.25 21.06 16.30
CA GLU A 442 -13.64 21.50 16.45
C GLU A 442 -14.60 20.34 16.12
N PRO A 443 -15.83 20.30 16.65
CA PRO A 443 -16.85 19.35 16.20
C PRO A 443 -17.11 19.49 14.69
N GLU A 444 -17.36 18.38 14.00
CA GLU A 444 -17.61 18.42 12.54
C GLU A 444 -18.74 19.37 12.13
N ILE A 445 -19.77 19.51 12.97
CA ILE A 445 -20.86 20.45 12.70
C ILE A 445 -20.37 21.91 12.64
N ASP A 446 -19.33 22.25 13.39
CA ASP A 446 -18.76 23.61 13.40
C ASP A 446 -17.83 23.80 12.21
N LEU A 447 -17.07 22.77 11.80
CA LEU A 447 -16.35 22.78 10.53
C LEU A 447 -17.30 23.05 9.34
N ARG A 448 -18.50 22.43 9.36
CA ARG A 448 -19.51 22.66 8.33
C ARG A 448 -20.02 24.10 8.30
N LYS A 449 -20.24 24.72 9.47
CA LYS A 449 -20.60 26.14 9.56
C LYS A 449 -19.51 27.03 9.00
N GLN A 450 -18.25 26.70 9.29
CA GLN A 450 -17.10 27.42 8.75
C GLN A 450 -16.97 27.25 7.23
N LEU A 451 -17.22 26.05 6.68
CA LEU A 451 -17.27 25.83 5.23
C LEU A 451 -18.28 26.77 4.55
N ILE A 452 -19.49 26.88 5.11
CA ILE A 452 -20.52 27.79 4.60
C ILE A 452 -20.07 29.24 4.69
N SER A 453 -19.46 29.63 5.81
CA SER A 453 -18.93 30.98 6.02
C SER A 453 -17.82 31.31 5.03
N GLU A 454 -16.88 30.39 4.82
CA GLU A 454 -15.77 30.58 3.90
C GLU A 454 -16.25 30.62 2.43
N ALA A 455 -17.25 29.79 2.06
CA ALA A 455 -17.86 29.85 0.75
C ALA A 455 -18.54 31.20 0.49
N LYS A 456 -19.30 31.72 1.49
CA LYS A 456 -19.91 33.07 1.40
C LYS A 456 -18.87 34.17 1.23
N LYS A 457 -17.80 34.13 2.02
CA LYS A 457 -16.68 35.10 1.95
C LYS A 457 -16.02 35.11 0.56
N GLN A 458 -15.93 33.96 -0.09
CA GLN A 458 -15.38 33.82 -1.44
C GLN A 458 -16.43 34.04 -2.55
N GLY A 459 -17.67 34.39 -2.22
CA GLY A 459 -18.75 34.60 -3.20
C GLY A 459 -19.17 33.32 -3.94
N LYS A 460 -18.91 32.14 -3.33
CA LYS A 460 -19.31 30.86 -3.90
C LYS A 460 -20.71 30.47 -3.47
N PRO A 461 -21.53 29.84 -4.33
CA PRO A 461 -22.87 29.38 -3.96
C PRO A 461 -22.87 28.14 -3.06
N TYR A 462 -21.74 27.42 -2.99
CA TYR A 462 -21.56 26.23 -2.17
C TYR A 462 -20.06 26.01 -1.84
N GLY A 463 -19.78 25.20 -0.84
CA GLY A 463 -18.52 24.50 -0.63
C GLY A 463 -18.66 23.03 -0.97
N LEU A 464 -17.56 22.29 -1.09
CA LEU A 464 -17.60 20.84 -1.29
C LEU A 464 -17.33 20.09 0.02
N TYR A 465 -17.98 18.94 0.17
CA TYR A 465 -17.67 17.96 1.20
C TYR A 465 -17.30 16.63 0.54
N PHE A 466 -16.05 16.22 0.70
CA PHE A 466 -15.54 14.95 0.24
C PHE A 466 -15.69 13.93 1.37
N GLU A 467 -16.76 13.12 1.28
CA GLU A 467 -17.08 12.13 2.30
C GLU A 467 -16.19 10.90 2.21
N ASP A 468 -15.89 10.44 0.99
CA ASP A 468 -15.06 9.26 0.78
C ASP A 468 -14.17 9.40 -0.47
N ILE A 469 -12.98 8.84 -0.35
CA ILE A 469 -11.94 8.84 -1.39
C ILE A 469 -11.45 7.40 -1.56
N SER A 470 -11.31 6.95 -2.80
CA SER A 470 -10.85 5.58 -3.09
C SER A 470 -9.34 5.43 -3.00
N SER A 471 -8.63 6.34 -3.63
CA SER A 471 -7.19 6.27 -3.85
C SER A 471 -6.69 7.58 -4.42
N GLY A 472 -5.39 7.66 -4.60
CA GLY A 472 -4.76 8.75 -5.33
C GLY A 472 -3.48 8.26 -6.01
N PHE A 473 -2.79 9.19 -6.62
CA PHE A 473 -1.42 9.00 -7.04
C PHE A 473 -0.66 10.33 -6.98
N ALA A 474 0.62 10.21 -6.70
CA ALA A 474 1.54 11.32 -6.63
C ALA A 474 2.57 11.20 -7.75
N VAL A 475 2.76 12.28 -8.52
CA VAL A 475 3.90 12.37 -9.44
C VAL A 475 5.10 12.88 -8.64
N THR A 476 6.09 12.01 -8.45
CA THR A 476 7.31 12.34 -7.70
C THR A 476 8.54 12.51 -8.57
N THR A 477 8.46 12.15 -9.85
CA THR A 477 9.58 12.22 -10.80
C THR A 477 9.90 13.66 -11.21
N ARG A 478 11.19 13.97 -11.41
CA ARG A 478 11.67 15.30 -11.83
C ARG A 478 11.25 15.66 -13.27
N SER A 479 11.02 14.65 -14.11
CA SER A 479 10.65 14.82 -15.52
C SER A 479 9.22 15.31 -15.76
N ALA A 480 8.38 15.38 -14.73
CA ALA A 480 6.99 15.81 -14.81
C ALA A 480 6.67 16.87 -13.74
N PRO A 481 5.62 17.69 -13.94
CA PRO A 481 5.14 18.60 -12.91
C PRO A 481 4.84 17.84 -11.62
N GLN A 482 5.29 18.37 -10.47
CA GLN A 482 5.03 17.81 -9.14
C GLN A 482 3.55 18.03 -8.80
N ALA A 483 2.72 17.09 -9.26
CA ALA A 483 1.28 17.13 -9.08
C ALA A 483 0.79 15.90 -8.31
N PHE A 484 -0.40 16.00 -7.78
CA PHE A 484 -1.15 14.86 -7.25
C PHE A 484 -2.55 14.84 -7.85
N GLN A 485 -3.12 13.66 -7.88
CA GLN A 485 -4.53 13.48 -8.16
C GLN A 485 -5.11 12.51 -7.13
N VAL A 486 -6.25 12.90 -6.56
CA VAL A 486 -7.01 12.07 -5.63
C VAL A 486 -8.40 11.84 -6.21
N ILE A 487 -8.90 10.61 -6.10
CA ILE A 487 -10.14 10.16 -6.75
C ILE A 487 -11.25 10.04 -5.70
N PRO A 488 -12.10 11.06 -5.56
CA PRO A 488 -13.25 11.00 -4.66
C PRO A 488 -14.28 9.99 -5.15
N LEU A 489 -14.92 9.33 -4.21
CA LEU A 489 -16.05 8.42 -4.43
C LEU A 489 -17.39 9.07 -4.12
N VAL A 490 -17.45 9.87 -3.05
CA VAL A 490 -18.67 10.53 -2.59
C VAL A 490 -18.38 12.00 -2.33
N VAL A 491 -19.08 12.87 -3.03
CA VAL A 491 -18.90 14.33 -2.97
C VAL A 491 -20.24 15.02 -2.85
N TRP A 492 -20.36 15.97 -1.93
CA TRP A 492 -21.56 16.76 -1.70
C TRP A 492 -21.31 18.23 -1.95
N ARG A 493 -22.25 18.92 -2.54
CA ARG A 493 -22.37 20.38 -2.51
C ARG A 493 -23.09 20.79 -1.24
N VAL A 494 -22.43 21.59 -0.41
CA VAL A 494 -22.95 22.18 0.80
C VAL A 494 -23.32 23.63 0.49
N TYR A 495 -24.60 23.90 0.35
CA TYR A 495 -25.07 25.21 -0.13
C TYR A 495 -25.06 26.29 0.94
N VAL A 496 -24.76 27.53 0.54
CA VAL A 496 -24.69 28.69 1.47
C VAL A 496 -26.05 29.29 1.81
N ASP A 497 -27.10 28.97 1.05
CA ASP A 497 -28.47 29.48 1.23
C ASP A 497 -29.34 28.57 2.12
N GLY A 498 -28.79 27.45 2.61
CA GLY A 498 -29.47 26.55 3.54
C GLY A 498 -30.36 25.51 2.89
N ARG A 499 -30.37 25.40 1.55
CA ARG A 499 -31.03 24.26 0.90
C ARG A 499 -30.32 22.95 1.23
N PRO A 500 -31.00 21.78 1.08
CA PRO A 500 -30.39 20.48 1.31
C PRO A 500 -29.10 20.28 0.48
N ASP A 501 -28.16 19.49 1.03
CA ASP A 501 -26.96 19.09 0.34
C ASP A 501 -27.30 18.27 -0.90
N GLU A 502 -26.47 18.43 -1.93
CA GLU A 502 -26.64 17.72 -3.19
C GLU A 502 -25.46 16.78 -3.42
N LEU A 503 -25.74 15.47 -3.54
CA LEU A 503 -24.76 14.49 -3.96
C LEU A 503 -24.38 14.75 -5.43
N VAL A 504 -23.07 14.80 -5.71
CA VAL A 504 -22.52 15.04 -7.05
C VAL A 504 -21.40 14.05 -7.37
N ARG A 505 -21.04 13.94 -8.64
CA ARG A 505 -19.98 13.02 -9.12
C ARG A 505 -19.15 13.61 -10.25
N GLY A 506 -18.09 12.91 -10.64
CA GLY A 506 -17.34 13.19 -11.87
C GLY A 506 -16.22 14.21 -11.71
N VAL A 507 -15.68 14.39 -10.51
CA VAL A 507 -14.49 15.24 -10.28
C VAL A 507 -13.38 14.48 -9.60
N SER A 508 -12.14 14.89 -9.86
CA SER A 508 -10.94 14.49 -9.12
C SER A 508 -10.31 15.72 -8.48
N ILE A 509 -9.77 15.55 -7.30
CA ILE A 509 -8.98 16.59 -6.63
C ILE A 509 -7.60 16.62 -7.28
N VAL A 510 -7.13 17.81 -7.62
CA VAL A 510 -5.81 18.04 -8.24
C VAL A 510 -5.10 19.21 -7.57
N GLY A 511 -3.79 19.28 -7.72
CA GLY A 511 -3.02 20.42 -7.22
C GLY A 511 -1.53 20.12 -7.06
N THR A 512 -0.85 21.08 -6.45
CA THR A 512 0.55 20.95 -6.04
C THR A 512 0.64 20.78 -4.53
N PRO A 513 1.53 19.89 -4.02
CA PRO A 513 1.55 19.50 -2.61
C PRO A 513 1.68 20.67 -1.64
N LEU A 514 2.72 21.47 -1.80
CA LEU A 514 3.02 22.57 -0.87
C LEU A 514 1.91 23.63 -0.82
N SER A 515 1.25 23.90 -1.95
CA SER A 515 0.14 24.84 -1.99
C SER A 515 -1.09 24.31 -1.25
N ALA A 516 -1.46 23.05 -1.51
CA ALA A 516 -2.63 22.43 -0.90
C ALA A 516 -2.50 22.33 0.63
N MET A 517 -1.32 21.96 1.13
CA MET A 517 -1.06 21.78 2.55
C MET A 517 -1.19 23.07 3.36
N LYS A 518 -0.79 24.21 2.82
CA LYS A 518 -0.86 25.51 3.50
C LYS A 518 -2.28 26.08 3.62
N ARG A 519 -3.26 25.47 2.94
CA ARG A 519 -4.66 25.94 2.90
C ARG A 519 -5.56 25.32 3.95
N ILE A 520 -5.04 24.47 4.85
CA ILE A 520 -5.79 23.84 5.92
C ILE A 520 -6.07 24.89 7.01
N LEU A 521 -7.35 25.10 7.35
CA LEU A 521 -7.83 26.12 8.27
C LEU A 521 -8.13 25.59 9.68
N ALA A 522 -8.72 24.40 9.76
CA ALA A 522 -9.15 23.74 10.99
C ALA A 522 -9.34 22.23 10.76
N THR A 523 -9.46 21.48 11.84
CA THR A 523 -9.70 20.04 11.80
C THR A 523 -10.80 19.62 12.77
N SER A 524 -11.39 18.42 12.56
CA SER A 524 -12.33 17.85 13.50
C SER A 524 -11.64 17.36 14.78
N ASP A 525 -12.46 17.12 15.79
CA ASP A 525 -12.05 16.53 17.08
C ASP A 525 -11.95 15.00 17.04
N LYS A 526 -12.38 14.38 15.93
CA LYS A 526 -12.31 12.93 15.70
C LYS A 526 -11.44 12.63 14.50
N SER A 527 -10.64 11.57 14.64
CA SER A 527 -9.87 11.02 13.53
C SER A 527 -10.50 9.72 13.04
N GLU A 528 -10.32 9.44 11.75
CA GLU A 528 -10.75 8.20 11.12
C GLU A 528 -9.54 7.45 10.55
N VAL A 529 -9.70 6.14 10.37
CA VAL A 529 -8.66 5.25 9.86
C VAL A 529 -8.96 4.89 8.41
N PHE A 530 -7.92 4.98 7.59
CA PHE A 530 -7.87 4.36 6.27
C PHE A 530 -6.80 3.28 6.29
N ASN A 531 -7.19 2.03 6.00
CA ASN A 531 -6.29 0.93 5.74
C ASN A 531 -6.24 0.65 4.23
N GLY A 532 -5.05 0.40 3.70
CA GLY A 532 -4.86 0.19 2.27
C GLY A 532 -3.57 -0.54 1.91
N GLU A 533 -3.42 -0.75 0.61
CA GLU A 533 -2.22 -1.27 -0.02
C GLU A 533 -1.56 -0.14 -0.82
N CYS A 534 -0.33 0.18 -0.50
CA CYS A 534 0.42 1.25 -1.15
C CYS A 534 1.43 0.71 -2.16
N GLY A 535 1.25 1.03 -3.44
CA GLY A 535 2.16 0.62 -4.52
C GLY A 535 3.18 1.69 -4.86
N ALA A 536 4.47 1.33 -4.90
CA ALA A 536 5.55 2.18 -5.40
C ALA A 536 6.68 1.32 -6.02
N GLU A 537 7.88 1.89 -6.21
CA GLU A 537 9.03 1.20 -6.83
C GLU A 537 9.46 -0.07 -6.08
N SER A 538 9.33 -0.09 -4.76
CA SER A 538 9.59 -1.28 -3.94
C SER A 538 8.42 -2.27 -3.90
N GLY A 539 7.42 -2.13 -4.78
CA GLY A 539 6.24 -3.00 -4.81
C GLY A 539 5.11 -2.51 -3.90
N THR A 540 4.23 -3.43 -3.54
CA THR A 540 3.05 -3.16 -2.73
C THR A 540 3.30 -3.53 -1.27
N VAL A 541 2.99 -2.62 -0.35
CA VAL A 541 3.09 -2.83 1.10
C VAL A 541 1.79 -2.39 1.80
N PRO A 542 1.36 -3.09 2.86
CA PRO A 542 0.20 -2.67 3.64
C PRO A 542 0.52 -1.38 4.41
N VAL A 543 -0.45 -0.47 4.47
CA VAL A 543 -0.31 0.83 5.13
C VAL A 543 -1.59 1.22 5.86
N SER A 544 -1.45 2.08 6.86
CA SER A 544 -2.58 2.79 7.45
C SER A 544 -2.34 4.28 7.45
N SER A 545 -3.41 5.04 7.35
CA SER A 545 -3.37 6.48 7.57
C SER A 545 -4.49 6.89 8.50
N VAL A 546 -4.19 7.75 9.45
CA VAL A 546 -5.11 8.25 10.46
C VAL A 546 -5.12 9.77 10.41
N ALA A 547 -6.27 10.36 10.21
CA ALA A 547 -6.39 11.82 10.18
C ALA A 547 -7.77 12.30 10.68
N PRO A 548 -7.84 13.50 11.27
CA PRO A 548 -9.10 14.19 11.50
C PRO A 548 -9.68 14.70 10.18
N ALA A 549 -10.99 14.94 10.13
CA ALA A 549 -11.57 15.71 9.04
C ALA A 549 -10.92 17.10 8.99
N MET A 550 -10.73 17.65 7.80
CA MET A 550 -10.09 18.96 7.65
C MET A 550 -10.91 19.90 6.76
N LEU A 551 -10.96 21.16 7.19
CA LEU A 551 -11.46 22.27 6.38
C LEU A 551 -10.28 22.92 5.64
N VAL A 552 -10.39 23.06 4.35
CA VAL A 552 -9.44 23.80 3.51
C VAL A 552 -10.09 25.05 2.91
N SER A 553 -9.33 26.15 2.83
CA SER A 553 -9.84 27.39 2.23
C SER A 553 -10.03 27.28 0.72
N GLU A 554 -9.29 26.38 0.08
CA GLU A 554 -9.34 26.21 -1.35
C GLU A 554 -8.85 24.82 -1.75
N ILE A 555 -9.64 24.14 -2.56
CA ILE A 555 -9.29 22.91 -3.26
C ILE A 555 -9.64 23.06 -4.73
N GLU A 556 -8.80 22.53 -5.59
CA GLU A 556 -9.03 22.52 -7.02
C GLU A 556 -9.50 21.15 -7.48
N THR A 557 -10.54 21.11 -8.29
CA THR A 557 -11.03 19.87 -8.91
C THR A 557 -11.01 19.98 -10.42
N GLN A 558 -10.75 18.86 -11.07
CA GLN A 558 -10.90 18.70 -12.51
C GLN A 558 -11.98 17.67 -12.83
N ARG A 559 -12.55 17.75 -14.01
CA ARG A 559 -13.53 16.77 -14.49
C ARG A 559 -12.87 15.42 -14.71
N GLN A 560 -13.51 14.36 -14.22
CA GLN A 560 -13.12 12.99 -14.57
C GLN A 560 -13.50 12.69 -16.03
N GLN A 561 -12.67 11.87 -16.69
CA GLN A 561 -13.01 11.38 -18.03
C GLN A 561 -14.21 10.44 -17.95
N GLN A 562 -15.23 10.70 -18.78
CA GLN A 562 -16.39 9.82 -18.91
C GLN A 562 -16.05 8.63 -19.81
N GLY A 563 -16.55 7.45 -19.45
CA GLY A 563 -16.50 6.28 -20.32
C GLY A 563 -17.42 6.45 -21.53
N THR A 564 -17.10 5.74 -22.61
CA THR A 564 -17.93 5.72 -23.84
C THR A 564 -18.98 4.60 -23.82
N GLN A 565 -18.88 3.67 -22.87
CA GLN A 565 -19.80 2.55 -22.76
C GLN A 565 -21.09 3.00 -22.07
N ARG A 566 -22.23 2.53 -22.59
CA ARG A 566 -23.54 2.77 -21.97
C ARG A 566 -23.90 1.63 -21.01
N PRO A 567 -24.88 1.85 -20.10
CA PRO A 567 -25.45 0.76 -19.30
C PRO A 567 -25.92 -0.40 -20.17
N PRO A 568 -26.00 -1.63 -19.61
CA PRO A 568 -26.51 -2.78 -20.34
C PRO A 568 -27.91 -2.53 -20.90
N ILE A 569 -28.15 -2.91 -22.15
CA ILE A 569 -29.48 -2.80 -22.81
C ILE A 569 -30.38 -3.97 -22.38
N LEU A 570 -29.77 -5.15 -22.14
CA LEU A 570 -30.50 -6.32 -21.67
C LEU A 570 -30.94 -6.13 -20.22
N THR A 571 -32.21 -6.47 -19.95
CA THR A 571 -32.73 -6.51 -18.59
C THR A 571 -31.99 -7.56 -17.77
N ILE A 572 -31.80 -7.26 -16.48
CA ILE A 572 -31.14 -8.19 -15.54
C ILE A 572 -31.99 -9.48 -15.41
N PRO A 573 -31.39 -10.67 -15.47
CA PRO A 573 -32.13 -11.92 -15.26
C PRO A 573 -32.87 -11.93 -13.93
N GLY A 574 -34.18 -12.22 -13.97
CA GLY A 574 -35.04 -12.24 -12.78
C GLY A 574 -35.64 -10.90 -12.36
N ALA A 575 -35.39 -9.82 -13.09
CA ALA A 575 -36.13 -8.59 -12.91
C ALA A 575 -37.60 -8.79 -13.33
N PRO A 576 -38.59 -8.17 -12.62
CA PRO A 576 -39.98 -8.20 -13.06
C PRO A 576 -40.05 -7.65 -14.50
N SER A 577 -40.66 -8.42 -15.42
CA SER A 577 -40.86 -7.95 -16.79
C SER A 577 -41.74 -6.70 -16.77
N THR A 578 -41.15 -5.55 -17.00
CA THR A 578 -41.91 -4.37 -17.40
C THR A 578 -42.38 -4.63 -18.83
N THR A 579 -43.53 -5.32 -18.96
CA THR A 579 -44.24 -5.39 -20.25
C THR A 579 -44.52 -3.96 -20.67
N PRO A 580 -44.09 -3.50 -21.86
CA PRO A 580 -44.50 -2.19 -22.33
C PRO A 580 -46.03 -2.20 -22.43
N THR A 581 -46.69 -1.35 -21.66
CA THR A 581 -48.09 -1.07 -21.89
C THR A 581 -48.22 -0.63 -23.34
N LYS A 582 -48.88 -1.44 -24.18
CA LYS A 582 -49.25 -1.04 -25.54
C LYS A 582 -50.01 0.29 -25.38
N VAL A 583 -49.39 1.36 -25.83
CA VAL A 583 -50.13 2.61 -26.09
C VAL A 583 -51.08 2.25 -27.22
N GLY A 584 -52.36 2.21 -26.87
CA GLY A 584 -53.44 1.90 -27.79
C GLY A 584 -53.47 2.91 -28.94
N GLU A 585 -53.94 2.40 -30.07
CA GLU A 585 -54.20 3.08 -31.29
C GLU A 585 -54.98 4.40 -31.14
#